data_2cefe2d6092949e71e3ec3074674ede0
#
_entry.id   2cefe2d6092949e71e3ec3074674ede0
#
_cell.length_a   1.000
_cell.length_b   1.000
_cell.length_c   1.000
_cell.angle_alpha   90.00
_cell.angle_beta   90.00
_cell.angle_gamma   90.00
#
_symmetry.space_group_name_H-M   'P 1'
#
loop_
_entity.id
_entity.type
_entity.pdbx_description
1 polymer ?
#
loop_
_entity_poly.entity_id
_entity_poly.type
_entity_poly.pdbx_seq_one_letter_code
_entity_poly.pdbx_strand_id
1 'polypeptide(L)'
;HIEKHIPSGQKVNQSTRPFDFSGLKMKADKSALEYYTKALGSLGGGNHFIEINAGLDKDYIIVHSGSRKFGLDVCKYYTKMLKFDLEGYKAELESIEPKEREKMIPSIKAKYNNSKNVLKGQLARDYLNDMKIAQKFASESRKIMIQQILKFFGVNFEEKNFWESVHNYMDFEDMIVRKGATPARLGQKLVVPINMRDGSIIAVGKGNPEWLCSAPHGAGRVMSRSQAKENIKLSDYANEMKDVISYSVNENTLDEAPQAYRGIDEIVEATKDTMEIIEIVKPIFNFKGLQ
;
A
#
# COMPACT_ATOMS: atom_id res chain seq x y z
N HIS A 1 11.45 -7.45 -20.57
CA HIS A 1 10.00 -7.57 -20.84
C HIS A 1 9.17 -6.73 -19.85
N ILE A 2 9.38 -6.88 -18.55
CA ILE A 2 8.60 -6.17 -17.49
C ILE A 2 8.60 -4.66 -17.76
N GLU A 3 9.76 -4.02 -17.90
CA GLU A 3 9.90 -2.59 -18.11
C GLU A 3 9.18 -2.06 -19.37
N LYS A 4 9.13 -2.88 -20.44
CA LYS A 4 8.49 -2.49 -21.70
C LYS A 4 6.98 -2.69 -21.71
N HIS A 5 6.45 -3.63 -20.92
CA HIS A 5 5.05 -4.08 -21.03
C HIS A 5 4.20 -3.81 -19.80
N ILE A 6 4.83 -3.47 -18.67
CA ILE A 6 4.11 -3.06 -17.45
C ILE A 6 4.36 -1.56 -17.23
N PRO A 7 3.38 -0.70 -17.53
CA PRO A 7 3.54 0.75 -17.34
C PRO A 7 3.83 1.09 -15.89
N SER A 8 4.75 2.02 -15.65
CA SER A 8 5.14 2.48 -14.31
C SER A 8 5.03 4.01 -14.18
N GLY A 9 5.13 4.52 -12.95
CA GLY A 9 4.95 5.93 -12.66
C GLY A 9 3.52 6.39 -12.97
N GLN A 10 3.39 7.45 -13.74
CA GLN A 10 2.10 8.00 -14.18
C GLN A 10 1.55 7.31 -15.44
N LYS A 11 2.36 6.50 -16.12
CA LYS A 11 1.96 5.81 -17.34
C LYS A 11 0.90 4.75 -17.05
N VAL A 12 0.01 4.53 -18.02
CA VAL A 12 -1.05 3.53 -18.02
C VAL A 12 -1.03 2.71 -19.30
N ASN A 13 -1.77 1.61 -19.37
CA ASN A 13 -1.90 0.82 -20.59
C ASN A 13 -2.57 1.64 -21.71
N GLN A 14 -2.26 1.34 -22.95
CA GLN A 14 -2.92 1.96 -24.11
C GLN A 14 -4.38 1.55 -24.22
N SER A 15 -4.67 0.27 -23.94
CA SER A 15 -6.01 -0.30 -23.98
C SER A 15 -6.64 -0.36 -22.58
N THR A 16 -7.96 -0.25 -22.54
CA THR A 16 -8.77 -0.48 -21.34
C THR A 16 -8.80 -1.96 -20.97
N ARG A 17 -8.98 -2.25 -19.68
CA ARG A 17 -9.19 -3.59 -19.13
C ARG A 17 -10.53 -3.62 -18.40
N PRO A 18 -11.32 -4.69 -18.50
CA PRO A 18 -12.62 -4.74 -17.84
C PRO A 18 -12.45 -4.68 -16.30
N PHE A 19 -13.28 -3.84 -15.68
CA PHE A 19 -13.44 -3.81 -14.23
C PHE A 19 -14.86 -3.31 -13.92
N ASP A 20 -15.50 -3.92 -12.93
CA ASP A 20 -16.87 -3.60 -12.52
C ASP A 20 -16.89 -2.44 -11.50
N PHE A 21 -17.39 -1.29 -11.94
CA PHE A 21 -17.62 -0.11 -11.12
C PHE A 21 -19.10 0.08 -10.75
N SER A 22 -20.00 -0.89 -11.00
CA SER A 22 -21.45 -0.72 -10.85
C SER A 22 -21.90 -0.34 -9.44
N GLY A 23 -21.11 -0.72 -8.40
CA GLY A 23 -21.40 -0.36 -7.01
C GLY A 23 -20.84 0.98 -6.55
N LEU A 24 -20.09 1.70 -7.39
CA LEU A 24 -19.40 2.94 -7.02
C LEU A 24 -20.38 4.05 -6.66
N LYS A 25 -20.19 4.69 -5.51
CA LYS A 25 -21.01 5.81 -5.00
C LYS A 25 -20.39 7.17 -5.33
N MET A 26 -19.07 7.24 -5.44
CA MET A 26 -18.36 8.41 -5.93
C MET A 26 -18.80 8.72 -7.36
N LYS A 27 -19.09 9.99 -7.64
CA LYS A 27 -19.35 10.44 -9.01
C LYS A 27 -18.05 10.45 -9.81
N ALA A 28 -17.97 9.58 -10.79
CA ALA A 28 -16.87 9.52 -11.75
C ALA A 28 -17.46 9.67 -13.17
N ASP A 29 -16.88 10.54 -13.98
CA ASP A 29 -17.25 10.67 -15.37
C ASP A 29 -16.65 9.55 -16.24
N LYS A 30 -17.09 9.48 -17.49
CA LYS A 30 -16.64 8.46 -18.45
C LYS A 30 -15.12 8.49 -18.67
N SER A 31 -14.52 9.67 -18.69
CA SER A 31 -13.08 9.85 -18.88
C SER A 31 -12.28 9.31 -17.69
N ALA A 32 -12.75 9.56 -16.45
CA ALA A 32 -12.15 9.02 -15.26
C ALA A 32 -12.22 7.48 -15.22
N LEU A 33 -13.39 6.91 -15.52
CA LEU A 33 -13.55 5.45 -15.57
C LEU A 33 -12.67 4.81 -16.65
N GLU A 34 -12.55 5.43 -17.82
CA GLU A 34 -11.65 4.97 -18.88
C GLU A 34 -10.19 5.01 -18.42
N TYR A 35 -9.77 6.09 -17.75
CA TYR A 35 -8.42 6.18 -17.19
C TYR A 35 -8.15 5.09 -16.15
N TYR A 36 -9.10 4.82 -15.25
CA TYR A 36 -8.94 3.77 -14.23
C TYR A 36 -8.78 2.40 -14.89
N THR A 37 -9.60 2.08 -15.90
CA THR A 37 -9.49 0.80 -16.63
C THR A 37 -8.17 0.66 -17.39
N LYS A 38 -7.60 1.75 -17.89
CA LYS A 38 -6.24 1.78 -18.46
C LYS A 38 -5.15 1.63 -17.39
N ALA A 39 -5.38 2.11 -16.17
CA ALA A 39 -4.43 1.99 -15.07
C ALA A 39 -4.38 0.58 -14.46
N LEU A 40 -5.38 -0.26 -14.71
CA LEU A 40 -5.45 -1.64 -14.22
C LEU A 40 -4.31 -2.48 -14.81
N GLY A 41 -3.51 -3.14 -13.95
CA GLY A 41 -2.31 -3.87 -14.37
C GLY A 41 -1.10 -2.98 -14.70
N SER A 42 -1.04 -1.76 -14.15
CA SER A 42 0.14 -0.89 -14.16
C SER A 42 0.75 -0.76 -12.78
N LEU A 43 2.07 -0.63 -12.70
CA LEU A 43 2.81 -0.69 -11.43
C LEU A 43 2.64 0.56 -10.56
N GLY A 44 2.73 1.75 -11.12
CA GLY A 44 2.81 3.00 -10.36
C GLY A 44 4.24 3.45 -10.06
N GLY A 45 4.37 4.45 -9.20
CA GLY A 45 5.64 5.05 -8.83
C GLY A 45 5.90 5.03 -7.33
N GLY A 46 6.96 5.70 -6.91
CA GLY A 46 7.38 5.74 -5.53
C GLY A 46 7.99 4.42 -5.07
N ASN A 47 7.48 3.86 -3.97
CA ASN A 47 7.96 2.59 -3.42
C ASN A 47 7.37 1.34 -4.10
N HIS A 48 6.61 1.48 -5.19
CA HIS A 48 6.11 0.34 -5.94
C HIS A 48 7.23 -0.40 -6.66
N PHE A 49 7.14 -1.73 -6.69
CA PHE A 49 8.16 -2.55 -7.31
C PHE A 49 7.62 -3.90 -7.82
N ILE A 50 8.38 -4.52 -8.71
CA ILE A 50 8.27 -5.91 -9.12
C ILE A 50 9.60 -6.58 -8.86
N GLU A 51 9.58 -7.70 -8.15
CA GLU A 51 10.76 -8.52 -7.92
C GLU A 51 10.54 -9.95 -8.40
N ILE A 52 11.62 -10.55 -8.93
CA ILE A 52 11.74 -11.99 -9.11
C ILE A 52 12.79 -12.45 -8.12
N ASN A 53 12.41 -13.35 -7.25
CA ASN A 53 13.24 -13.82 -6.13
C ASN A 53 13.48 -15.32 -6.23
N ALA A 54 14.72 -15.73 -5.99
CA ALA A 54 15.05 -17.14 -5.79
C ALA A 54 14.66 -17.57 -4.36
N GLY A 55 13.92 -18.64 -4.25
CA GLY A 55 13.65 -19.35 -3.00
C GLY A 55 14.37 -20.71 -2.96
N LEU A 56 14.11 -21.48 -1.91
CA LEU A 56 14.77 -22.77 -1.70
C LEU A 56 14.33 -23.82 -2.74
N ASP A 57 13.03 -23.97 -2.94
CA ASP A 57 12.45 -24.99 -3.83
C ASP A 57 11.73 -24.38 -5.05
N LYS A 58 11.48 -23.07 -5.04
CA LYS A 58 10.73 -22.36 -6.07
C LYS A 58 11.08 -20.88 -6.08
N ASP A 59 10.86 -20.25 -7.23
CA ASP A 59 11.00 -18.81 -7.38
C ASP A 59 9.69 -18.08 -7.06
N TYR A 60 9.81 -16.82 -6.66
CA TYR A 60 8.69 -15.96 -6.29
C TYR A 60 8.66 -14.68 -7.13
N ILE A 61 7.48 -14.36 -7.65
CA ILE A 61 7.22 -13.04 -8.24
C ILE A 61 6.47 -12.21 -7.20
N ILE A 62 7.07 -11.12 -6.76
CA ILE A 62 6.49 -10.21 -5.77
C ILE A 62 6.15 -8.88 -6.46
N VAL A 63 4.90 -8.45 -6.35
CA VAL A 63 4.41 -7.19 -6.91
C VAL A 63 3.87 -6.30 -5.79
N HIS A 64 4.53 -5.18 -5.56
CA HIS A 64 4.06 -4.15 -4.64
C HIS A 64 3.42 -3.01 -5.43
N SER A 65 2.11 -2.94 -5.42
CA SER A 65 1.32 -1.91 -6.10
C SER A 65 -0.04 -1.72 -5.41
N GLY A 66 -0.65 -0.57 -5.62
CA GLY A 66 -1.91 -0.17 -5.00
C GLY A 66 -3.02 0.14 -6.01
N SER A 67 -4.05 0.83 -5.54
CA SER A 67 -5.26 1.21 -6.30
C SER A 67 -5.06 2.34 -7.32
N ARG A 68 -3.82 2.76 -7.54
CA ARG A 68 -3.45 3.81 -8.49
C ARG A 68 -4.24 5.10 -8.23
N LYS A 69 -4.48 5.90 -9.29
CA LYS A 69 -5.28 7.13 -9.21
C LYS A 69 -6.70 6.88 -8.72
N PHE A 70 -7.29 5.72 -8.99
CA PHE A 70 -8.67 5.42 -8.59
C PHE A 70 -8.86 5.55 -7.06
N GLY A 71 -8.06 4.86 -6.25
CA GLY A 71 -8.19 4.97 -4.79
C GLY A 71 -7.85 6.35 -4.25
N LEU A 72 -6.93 7.09 -4.90
CA LEU A 72 -6.65 8.48 -4.55
C LEU A 72 -7.86 9.37 -4.81
N ASP A 73 -8.56 9.19 -5.94
CA ASP A 73 -9.73 9.97 -6.29
C ASP A 73 -10.91 9.65 -5.36
N VAL A 74 -11.10 8.37 -4.97
CA VAL A 74 -12.05 7.99 -3.91
C VAL A 74 -11.75 8.75 -2.63
N CYS A 75 -10.52 8.70 -2.13
CA CYS A 75 -10.12 9.42 -0.93
C CYS A 75 -10.39 10.93 -1.04
N LYS A 76 -9.97 11.56 -2.14
CA LYS A 76 -10.15 13.00 -2.38
C LYS A 76 -11.62 13.39 -2.46
N TYR A 77 -12.45 12.55 -3.08
CA TYR A 77 -13.88 12.79 -3.22
C TYR A 77 -14.55 12.92 -1.85
N TYR A 78 -14.33 11.95 -0.97
CA TYR A 78 -14.92 11.97 0.38
C TYR A 78 -14.26 12.98 1.30
N THR A 79 -12.97 13.24 1.19
CA THR A 79 -12.29 14.28 1.97
C THR A 79 -12.86 15.68 1.69
N LYS A 80 -13.26 15.97 0.45
CA LYS A 80 -13.93 17.24 0.10
C LYS A 80 -15.31 17.40 0.74
N MET A 81 -15.93 16.31 1.18
CA MET A 81 -17.23 16.30 1.84
C MET A 81 -17.16 16.46 3.35
N LEU A 82 -15.95 16.45 3.92
CA LEU A 82 -15.74 16.72 5.33
C LEU A 82 -16.09 18.19 5.62
N LYS A 83 -17.12 18.41 6.40
CA LYS A 83 -17.63 19.75 6.73
C LYS A 83 -17.55 19.97 8.23
N PHE A 84 -17.33 21.24 8.60
CA PHE A 84 -17.52 21.68 9.97
C PHE A 84 -19.01 21.63 10.29
N ASP A 85 -19.39 20.92 11.33
CA ASP A 85 -20.76 20.85 11.82
C ASP A 85 -21.12 22.16 12.55
N LEU A 86 -21.48 23.19 11.77
CA LEU A 86 -21.83 24.51 12.27
C LEU A 86 -23.11 24.51 13.11
N GLU A 87 -24.08 23.69 12.74
CA GLU A 87 -25.37 23.60 13.46
C GLU A 87 -25.17 22.98 14.83
N GLY A 88 -24.49 21.82 14.92
CA GLY A 88 -24.13 21.20 16.18
C GLY A 88 -23.29 22.11 17.07
N TYR A 89 -22.30 22.82 16.48
CA TYR A 89 -21.48 23.78 17.21
C TYR A 89 -22.30 24.92 17.84
N LYS A 90 -23.24 25.51 17.10
CA LYS A 90 -24.13 26.54 17.60
C LYS A 90 -25.06 26.03 18.69
N ALA A 91 -25.70 24.87 18.47
CA ALA A 91 -26.59 24.25 19.44
C ALA A 91 -25.87 23.94 20.77
N GLU A 92 -24.63 23.44 20.72
CA GLU A 92 -23.84 23.19 21.91
C GLU A 92 -23.46 24.49 22.63
N LEU A 93 -23.10 25.55 21.90
CA LEU A 93 -22.86 26.85 22.50
C LEU A 93 -24.10 27.47 23.16
N GLU A 94 -25.26 27.29 22.54
CA GLU A 94 -26.53 27.80 23.07
C GLU A 94 -26.97 27.06 24.34
N SER A 95 -26.60 25.78 24.50
CA SER A 95 -26.90 24.99 25.68
C SER A 95 -26.09 25.34 26.93
N ILE A 96 -25.06 26.18 26.77
CA ILE A 96 -24.17 26.61 27.88
C ILE A 96 -24.61 27.93 28.42
N GLU A 97 -24.61 28.07 29.77
CA GLU A 97 -24.89 29.32 30.49
C GLU A 97 -23.99 30.46 29.97
N PRO A 98 -24.55 31.65 29.70
CA PRO A 98 -23.83 32.77 29.08
C PRO A 98 -22.53 33.12 29.77
N LYS A 99 -22.45 32.99 31.09
CA LYS A 99 -21.27 33.34 31.93
C LYS A 99 -20.10 32.33 31.74
N GLU A 100 -20.38 31.10 31.34
CA GLU A 100 -19.37 30.06 31.13
C GLU A 100 -19.01 29.89 29.66
N ARG A 101 -19.86 30.37 28.75
CA ARG A 101 -19.73 30.19 27.31
C ARG A 101 -18.36 30.59 26.77
N GLU A 102 -17.89 31.77 27.21
CA GLU A 102 -16.61 32.32 26.71
C GLU A 102 -15.41 31.44 27.08
N LYS A 103 -15.42 30.82 28.26
CA LYS A 103 -14.38 29.89 28.71
C LYS A 103 -14.42 28.55 27.96
N MET A 104 -15.61 28.12 27.54
CA MET A 104 -15.84 26.84 26.87
C MET A 104 -15.63 26.90 25.35
N ILE A 105 -15.70 28.08 24.73
CA ILE A 105 -15.51 28.25 23.27
C ILE A 105 -14.28 27.54 22.74
N PRO A 106 -13.07 27.66 23.33
CA PRO A 106 -11.88 27.00 22.78
C PRO A 106 -11.99 25.47 22.72
N SER A 107 -12.50 24.86 23.80
CA SER A 107 -12.66 23.41 23.87
C SER A 107 -13.74 22.88 22.92
N ILE A 108 -14.87 23.57 22.84
CA ILE A 108 -15.97 23.22 21.93
C ILE A 108 -15.52 23.41 20.49
N LYS A 109 -14.85 24.52 20.16
CA LYS A 109 -14.30 24.76 18.84
C LYS A 109 -13.27 23.68 18.43
N ALA A 110 -12.41 23.24 19.36
CA ALA A 110 -11.49 22.13 19.14
C ALA A 110 -12.24 20.82 18.86
N LYS A 111 -13.28 20.48 19.64
CA LYS A 111 -14.16 19.32 19.42
C LYS A 111 -14.75 19.34 18.00
N TYR A 112 -15.34 20.45 17.56
CA TYR A 112 -15.96 20.55 16.23
C TYR A 112 -14.94 20.68 15.09
N ASN A 113 -13.77 21.24 15.34
CA ASN A 113 -12.65 21.18 14.40
C ASN A 113 -12.19 19.73 14.18
N ASN A 114 -12.14 18.91 15.21
CA ASN A 114 -11.83 17.49 15.10
C ASN A 114 -12.95 16.71 14.40
N SER A 115 -14.22 17.11 14.54
CA SER A 115 -15.35 16.48 13.87
C SER A 115 -15.36 16.66 12.34
N LYS A 116 -14.64 17.67 11.82
CA LYS A 116 -14.43 17.84 10.37
C LYS A 116 -13.76 16.65 9.71
N ASN A 117 -13.03 15.84 10.49
CA ASN A 117 -12.26 14.71 9.97
C ASN A 117 -13.05 13.41 10.05
N VAL A 118 -14.34 13.46 10.35
CA VAL A 118 -15.19 12.28 10.53
C VAL A 118 -16.36 12.30 9.54
N LEU A 119 -16.40 11.27 8.69
CA LEU A 119 -17.57 10.98 7.88
C LEU A 119 -18.61 10.28 8.75
N LYS A 120 -19.90 10.63 8.60
CA LYS A 120 -21.01 10.06 9.39
C LYS A 120 -22.16 9.55 8.50
N GLY A 121 -22.97 8.66 9.05
CA GLY A 121 -24.21 8.20 8.43
C GLY A 121 -23.99 7.56 7.05
N GLN A 122 -24.81 7.94 6.06
CA GLN A 122 -24.76 7.38 4.70
C GLN A 122 -23.43 7.67 4.02
N LEU A 123 -22.86 8.87 4.21
CA LEU A 123 -21.59 9.26 3.59
C LEU A 123 -20.41 8.37 4.04
N ALA A 124 -20.40 7.96 5.33
CA ALA A 124 -19.41 7.00 5.83
C ALA A 124 -19.59 5.61 5.19
N ARG A 125 -20.84 5.14 5.06
CA ARG A 125 -21.14 3.87 4.39
C ARG A 125 -20.73 3.88 2.93
N ASP A 126 -21.00 4.97 2.23
CA ASP A 126 -20.63 5.13 0.82
C ASP A 126 -19.11 5.12 0.63
N TYR A 127 -18.38 5.81 1.52
CA TYR A 127 -16.91 5.79 1.52
C TYR A 127 -16.34 4.38 1.75
N LEU A 128 -16.86 3.65 2.74
CA LEU A 128 -16.43 2.28 3.02
C LEU A 128 -16.72 1.34 1.83
N ASN A 129 -17.87 1.51 1.18
CA ASN A 129 -18.21 0.78 -0.04
C ASN A 129 -17.19 1.04 -1.17
N ASP A 130 -16.90 2.31 -1.44
CA ASP A 130 -15.99 2.69 -2.52
C ASP A 130 -14.54 2.33 -2.22
N MET A 131 -14.15 2.36 -0.93
CA MET A 131 -12.86 1.86 -0.47
C MET A 131 -12.74 0.35 -0.73
N LYS A 132 -13.80 -0.43 -0.49
CA LYS A 132 -13.83 -1.87 -0.80
C LYS A 132 -13.64 -2.13 -2.30
N ILE A 133 -14.29 -1.33 -3.16
CA ILE A 133 -14.12 -1.42 -4.61
C ILE A 133 -12.67 -1.07 -5.00
N ALA A 134 -12.08 -0.03 -4.40
CA ALA A 134 -10.70 0.36 -4.65
C ALA A 134 -9.68 -0.70 -4.20
N GLN A 135 -9.96 -1.41 -3.11
CA GLN A 135 -9.13 -2.54 -2.67
C GLN A 135 -9.21 -3.71 -3.65
N LYS A 136 -10.41 -4.05 -4.14
CA LYS A 136 -10.60 -5.05 -5.19
C LYS A 136 -9.86 -4.68 -6.46
N PHE A 137 -9.94 -3.41 -6.88
CA PHE A 137 -9.18 -2.91 -8.03
C PHE A 137 -7.67 -3.10 -7.87
N ALA A 138 -7.13 -2.81 -6.68
CA ALA A 138 -5.71 -3.01 -6.40
C ALA A 138 -5.29 -4.49 -6.46
N SER A 139 -6.11 -5.40 -5.92
CA SER A 139 -5.89 -6.84 -5.99
C SER A 139 -5.87 -7.33 -7.44
N GLU A 140 -6.89 -7.00 -8.23
CA GLU A 140 -6.97 -7.35 -9.65
C GLU A 140 -5.77 -6.79 -10.44
N SER A 141 -5.33 -5.57 -10.12
CA SER A 141 -4.18 -4.95 -10.77
C SER A 141 -2.89 -5.73 -10.52
N ARG A 142 -2.63 -6.16 -9.29
CA ARG A 142 -1.45 -6.99 -8.95
C ARG A 142 -1.52 -8.35 -9.64
N LYS A 143 -2.68 -8.99 -9.61
CA LYS A 143 -2.92 -10.29 -10.26
C LYS A 143 -2.65 -10.23 -11.78
N ILE A 144 -3.14 -9.20 -12.46
CA ILE A 144 -2.90 -8.98 -13.89
C ILE A 144 -1.40 -8.84 -14.19
N MET A 145 -0.66 -8.08 -13.38
CA MET A 145 0.78 -7.93 -13.56
C MET A 145 1.51 -9.26 -13.40
N ILE A 146 1.18 -10.05 -12.39
CA ILE A 146 1.75 -11.38 -12.19
C ILE A 146 1.43 -12.29 -13.37
N GLN A 147 0.18 -12.31 -13.83
CA GLN A 147 -0.23 -13.11 -15.01
C GLN A 147 0.55 -12.74 -16.28
N GLN A 148 0.81 -11.43 -16.49
CA GLN A 148 1.60 -10.95 -17.63
C GLN A 148 3.06 -11.42 -17.54
N ILE A 149 3.64 -11.41 -16.34
CA ILE A 149 5.01 -11.87 -16.11
C ILE A 149 5.12 -13.39 -16.32
N LEU A 150 4.22 -14.15 -15.71
CA LEU A 150 4.19 -15.61 -15.87
C LEU A 150 4.00 -16.03 -17.33
N LYS A 151 3.09 -15.35 -18.06
CA LYS A 151 2.89 -15.59 -19.50
C LYS A 151 4.18 -15.38 -20.31
N PHE A 152 4.98 -14.36 -19.97
CA PHE A 152 6.27 -14.13 -20.61
C PHE A 152 7.24 -15.30 -20.40
N PHE A 153 7.24 -15.91 -19.22
CA PHE A 153 8.05 -17.10 -18.91
C PHE A 153 7.44 -18.40 -19.41
N GLY A 154 6.28 -18.38 -20.07
CA GLY A 154 5.59 -19.59 -20.51
C GLY A 154 4.97 -20.40 -19.36
N VAL A 155 4.76 -19.79 -18.20
CA VAL A 155 4.19 -20.42 -17.00
C VAL A 155 2.72 -20.06 -16.88
N ASN A 156 1.88 -21.05 -16.61
CA ASN A 156 0.46 -20.84 -16.36
C ASN A 156 0.23 -20.27 -14.95
N PHE A 157 -0.68 -19.31 -14.86
CA PHE A 157 -1.12 -18.79 -13.58
C PHE A 157 -2.04 -19.80 -12.87
N GLU A 158 -1.73 -20.10 -11.61
CA GLU A 158 -2.56 -20.94 -10.76
C GLU A 158 -2.99 -20.19 -9.51
N GLU A 159 -4.30 -20.08 -9.28
CA GLU A 159 -4.88 -19.35 -8.17
C GLU A 159 -4.36 -19.82 -6.78
N LYS A 160 -4.14 -21.14 -6.62
CA LYS A 160 -3.63 -21.72 -5.36
C LYS A 160 -2.21 -21.24 -4.98
N ASN A 161 -1.46 -20.73 -5.96
CA ASN A 161 -0.09 -20.22 -5.80
C ASN A 161 -0.06 -18.68 -5.63
N PHE A 162 -1.22 -18.02 -5.69
CA PHE A 162 -1.34 -16.59 -5.51
C PHE A 162 -1.87 -16.27 -4.12
N TRP A 163 -1.20 -15.35 -3.41
CA TRP A 163 -1.69 -14.77 -2.15
C TRP A 163 -1.26 -13.31 -2.04
N GLU A 164 -1.85 -12.60 -1.10
CA GLU A 164 -1.61 -11.18 -0.91
C GLU A 164 -1.32 -10.84 0.56
N SER A 165 -0.37 -9.93 0.78
CA SER A 165 -0.12 -9.26 2.04
C SER A 165 -0.49 -7.79 1.89
N VAL A 166 -1.77 -7.49 2.09
CA VAL A 166 -2.31 -6.15 1.89
C VAL A 166 -2.01 -5.31 3.11
N HIS A 167 -1.55 -4.09 2.90
CA HIS A 167 -1.30 -3.10 3.95
C HIS A 167 -1.87 -1.73 3.56
N ASN A 168 -2.01 -0.80 4.50
CA ASN A 168 -2.66 0.50 4.29
C ASN A 168 -4.10 0.35 3.75
N TYR A 169 -4.92 -0.39 4.47
CA TYR A 169 -6.28 -0.73 4.06
C TYR A 169 -7.22 -0.91 5.26
N MET A 170 -8.51 -0.93 4.98
CA MET A 170 -9.54 -1.38 5.92
C MET A 170 -9.76 -2.87 5.74
N ASP A 171 -9.49 -3.65 6.77
CA ASP A 171 -9.86 -5.04 6.82
C ASP A 171 -11.35 -5.14 7.19
N PHE A 172 -12.18 -5.50 6.22
CA PHE A 172 -13.62 -5.60 6.40
C PHE A 172 -14.07 -6.90 7.10
N GLU A 173 -13.17 -7.85 7.25
CA GLU A 173 -13.43 -9.08 8.00
C GLU A 173 -13.29 -8.82 9.50
N ASP A 174 -12.17 -8.24 9.90
CA ASP A 174 -11.86 -7.95 11.30
C ASP A 174 -12.30 -6.54 11.75
N MET A 175 -12.75 -5.70 10.82
CA MET A 175 -13.03 -4.27 11.03
C MET A 175 -11.82 -3.50 11.58
N ILE A 176 -10.62 -3.86 11.16
CA ILE A 176 -9.35 -3.26 11.58
C ILE A 176 -8.79 -2.40 10.44
N VAL A 177 -8.38 -1.18 10.76
CA VAL A 177 -7.60 -0.33 9.85
C VAL A 177 -6.12 -0.64 10.06
N ARG A 178 -5.46 -1.15 9.02
CA ARG A 178 -4.01 -1.40 9.04
C ARG A 178 -3.28 -0.38 8.20
N LYS A 179 -2.26 0.24 8.79
CA LYS A 179 -1.34 1.15 8.10
C LYS A 179 0.09 0.78 8.46
N GLY A 180 0.88 0.37 7.48
CA GLY A 180 2.22 -0.14 7.74
C GLY A 180 2.25 -1.52 8.38
N ALA A 181 1.11 -2.23 8.38
CA ALA A 181 0.94 -3.57 8.90
C ALA A 181 0.11 -4.40 7.94
N THR A 182 0.35 -5.71 7.92
CA THR A 182 -0.40 -6.71 7.14
C THR A 182 -1.08 -7.69 8.09
N PRO A 183 -2.20 -8.32 7.72
CA PRO A 183 -2.80 -9.36 8.55
C PRO A 183 -1.86 -10.57 8.67
N ALA A 184 -1.76 -11.11 9.86
CA ALA A 184 -0.96 -12.29 10.22
C ALA A 184 -1.80 -13.24 11.08
N ARG A 185 -3.02 -13.60 10.57
CA ARG A 185 -3.91 -14.57 11.24
C ARG A 185 -3.22 -15.92 11.30
N LEU A 186 -3.62 -16.76 12.22
CA LEU A 186 -3.03 -18.09 12.39
C LEU A 186 -3.04 -18.87 11.07
N GLY A 187 -1.86 -19.30 10.63
CA GLY A 187 -1.68 -20.05 9.38
C GLY A 187 -1.76 -19.22 8.09
N GLN A 188 -2.00 -17.91 8.17
CA GLN A 188 -2.06 -17.03 6.98
C GLN A 188 -0.66 -16.78 6.42
N LYS A 189 -0.47 -17.07 5.13
CA LYS A 189 0.78 -16.71 4.41
C LYS A 189 0.92 -15.20 4.28
N LEU A 190 2.12 -14.69 4.48
CA LEU A 190 2.46 -13.30 4.29
C LEU A 190 3.88 -13.11 3.72
N VAL A 191 4.09 -11.96 3.10
CA VAL A 191 5.41 -11.53 2.62
C VAL A 191 5.76 -10.20 3.26
N VAL A 192 7.00 -10.10 3.75
CA VAL A 192 7.56 -8.88 4.34
C VAL A 192 8.79 -8.48 3.54
N PRO A 193 8.68 -7.53 2.60
CA PRO A 193 9.81 -7.01 1.84
C PRO A 193 10.82 -6.31 2.75
N ILE A 194 12.10 -6.60 2.54
CA ILE A 194 13.19 -5.98 3.29
C ILE A 194 13.73 -4.77 2.50
N ASN A 195 14.45 -5.02 1.43
CA ASN A 195 14.95 -4.02 0.49
C ASN A 195 15.36 -4.69 -0.82
N MET A 196 15.82 -3.89 -1.78
CA MET A 196 16.14 -4.35 -3.14
C MET A 196 17.30 -5.37 -3.21
N ARG A 197 18.17 -5.46 -2.19
CA ARG A 197 19.30 -6.39 -2.10
C ARG A 197 18.97 -7.63 -1.28
N ASP A 198 18.36 -7.41 -0.11
CA ASP A 198 18.16 -8.49 0.87
C ASP A 198 16.91 -9.31 0.58
N GLY A 199 15.99 -8.79 -0.26
CA GLY A 199 14.81 -9.50 -0.72
C GLY A 199 13.64 -9.42 0.24
N SER A 200 12.98 -10.56 0.47
CA SER A 200 11.74 -10.61 1.24
C SER A 200 11.68 -11.83 2.16
N ILE A 201 11.02 -11.68 3.29
CA ILE A 201 10.67 -12.77 4.18
C ILE A 201 9.34 -13.37 3.73
N ILE A 202 9.29 -14.68 3.50
CA ILE A 202 8.06 -15.45 3.37
C ILE A 202 7.76 -16.08 4.73
N ALA A 203 6.57 -15.84 5.26
CA ALA A 203 6.20 -16.26 6.60
C ALA A 203 4.76 -16.73 6.70
N VAL A 204 4.42 -17.27 7.86
CA VAL A 204 3.06 -17.63 8.26
C VAL A 204 2.71 -16.89 9.54
N GLY A 205 1.53 -16.31 9.61
CA GLY A 205 1.03 -15.58 10.77
C GLY A 205 0.79 -16.50 11.97
N LYS A 206 1.13 -16.03 13.15
CA LYS A 206 0.89 -16.72 14.43
C LYS A 206 -0.49 -16.41 15.04
N GLY A 207 -1.24 -15.47 14.47
CA GLY A 207 -2.55 -15.07 14.96
C GLY A 207 -2.50 -14.44 16.35
N ASN A 208 -1.42 -13.76 16.73
CA ASN A 208 -1.24 -13.20 18.05
C ASN A 208 -2.21 -12.02 18.28
N PRO A 209 -3.18 -12.14 19.22
CA PRO A 209 -4.19 -11.12 19.46
C PRO A 209 -3.63 -9.84 20.09
N GLU A 210 -2.50 -9.88 20.78
CA GLU A 210 -1.84 -8.70 21.36
C GLU A 210 -1.35 -7.75 20.27
N TRP A 211 -1.08 -8.30 19.07
CA TRP A 211 -0.71 -7.55 17.86
C TRP A 211 -1.86 -7.42 16.86
N LEU A 212 -3.12 -7.58 17.30
CA LEU A 212 -4.31 -7.56 16.44
C LEU A 212 -4.16 -8.51 15.24
N CYS A 213 -3.59 -9.69 15.44
CA CYS A 213 -3.28 -10.66 14.39
C CYS A 213 -2.59 -9.98 13.19
N SER A 214 -1.56 -9.16 13.44
CA SER A 214 -0.88 -8.37 12.43
C SER A 214 0.64 -8.54 12.52
N ALA A 215 1.33 -8.34 11.38
CA ALA A 215 2.78 -8.29 11.27
C ALA A 215 3.21 -7.03 10.51
N PRO A 216 4.48 -6.62 10.56
CA PRO A 216 4.98 -5.51 9.75
C PRO A 216 4.80 -5.79 8.24
N HIS A 217 4.55 -4.73 7.47
CA HIS A 217 4.42 -4.83 6.01
C HIS A 217 5.75 -4.76 5.27
N GLY A 218 6.87 -4.51 5.96
CA GLY A 218 8.21 -4.34 5.41
C GLY A 218 9.20 -3.97 6.50
N ALA A 219 10.48 -3.84 6.12
CA ALA A 219 11.59 -3.62 7.04
C ALA A 219 11.52 -2.32 7.85
N GLY A 220 10.82 -1.30 7.34
CA GLY A 220 10.95 0.04 7.89
C GLY A 220 12.28 0.71 7.51
N ARG A 221 12.32 2.02 7.63
CA ARG A 221 13.46 2.84 7.23
C ARG A 221 14.26 3.28 8.45
N VAL A 222 15.58 3.35 8.29
CA VAL A 222 16.49 3.99 9.26
C VAL A 222 16.80 5.44 8.87
N MET A 223 16.53 5.82 7.62
CA MET A 223 16.69 7.18 7.09
C MET A 223 15.40 7.66 6.45
N SER A 224 15.09 8.95 6.57
CA SER A 224 14.07 9.58 5.75
C SER A 224 14.47 9.58 4.27
N ARG A 225 13.52 9.80 3.35
CA ARG A 225 13.82 9.86 1.90
C ARG A 225 14.83 10.96 1.57
N SER A 226 14.71 12.13 2.21
CA SER A 226 15.65 13.25 2.03
C SER A 226 17.05 12.88 2.51
N GLN A 227 17.16 12.36 3.74
CA GLN A 227 18.44 11.91 4.29
C GLN A 227 19.13 10.86 3.44
N ALA A 228 18.37 9.90 2.88
CA ALA A 228 18.94 8.89 2.00
C ALA A 228 19.52 9.52 0.72
N LYS A 229 18.78 10.47 0.09
CA LYS A 229 19.26 11.19 -1.09
C LYS A 229 20.49 12.07 -0.82
N GLU A 230 20.61 12.61 0.37
CA GLU A 230 21.74 13.46 0.78
C GLU A 230 23.00 12.65 1.18
N ASN A 231 22.82 11.49 1.82
CA ASN A 231 23.91 10.75 2.46
C ASN A 231 24.39 9.54 1.67
N ILE A 232 23.58 8.96 0.78
CA ILE A 232 23.94 7.77 0.02
C ILE A 232 24.52 8.17 -1.33
N LYS A 233 25.74 7.70 -1.63
CA LYS A 233 26.37 7.90 -2.93
C LYS A 233 25.89 6.85 -3.92
N LEU A 234 25.69 7.25 -5.18
CA LEU A 234 25.26 6.32 -6.23
C LEU A 234 26.23 5.16 -6.42
N SER A 235 27.57 5.39 -6.24
CA SER A 235 28.57 4.34 -6.29
C SER A 235 28.37 3.26 -5.25
N ASP A 236 28.01 3.66 -4.02
CA ASP A 236 27.80 2.74 -2.90
C ASP A 236 26.50 1.97 -3.11
N TYR A 237 25.45 2.65 -3.58
CA TYR A 237 24.20 2.00 -3.96
C TYR A 237 24.40 0.97 -5.09
N ALA A 238 25.14 1.34 -6.15
CA ALA A 238 25.42 0.44 -7.26
C ALA A 238 26.25 -0.79 -6.81
N ASN A 239 27.22 -0.61 -5.91
CA ASN A 239 28.00 -1.71 -5.34
C ASN A 239 27.14 -2.67 -4.51
N GLU A 240 26.20 -2.15 -3.71
CA GLU A 240 25.27 -2.99 -2.93
C GLU A 240 24.34 -3.82 -3.83
N MET A 241 24.03 -3.32 -5.01
CA MET A 241 23.10 -3.95 -5.95
C MET A 241 23.78 -4.80 -7.03
N LYS A 242 25.09 -5.01 -6.97
CA LYS A 242 25.89 -5.69 -8.03
C LYS A 242 25.40 -7.09 -8.39
N ASP A 243 24.82 -7.80 -7.41
CA ASP A 243 24.34 -9.19 -7.56
C ASP A 243 22.84 -9.26 -7.94
N VAL A 244 22.18 -8.12 -8.11
CA VAL A 244 20.76 -8.03 -8.48
C VAL A 244 20.60 -7.30 -9.81
N ILE A 245 19.96 -7.93 -10.77
CA ILE A 245 19.64 -7.29 -12.05
C ILE A 245 18.61 -6.19 -11.82
N SER A 246 19.00 -4.94 -11.95
CA SER A 246 18.08 -3.79 -11.79
C SER A 246 18.50 -2.63 -12.70
N TYR A 247 17.54 -2.13 -13.46
CA TYR A 247 17.68 -0.87 -14.23
C TYR A 247 17.23 0.36 -13.44
N SER A 248 16.85 0.14 -12.17
CA SER A 248 16.34 1.19 -11.29
C SER A 248 17.40 1.77 -10.34
N VAL A 249 18.66 1.40 -10.49
CA VAL A 249 19.78 1.93 -9.68
C VAL A 249 20.29 3.22 -10.31
N ASN A 250 19.80 4.35 -9.82
CA ASN A 250 20.14 5.69 -10.31
C ASN A 250 19.84 6.76 -9.25
N GLU A 251 20.20 8.02 -9.51
CA GLU A 251 20.03 9.14 -8.59
C GLU A 251 18.58 9.36 -8.14
N ASN A 252 17.59 9.09 -8.99
CA ASN A 252 16.17 9.28 -8.65
C ASN A 252 15.68 8.26 -7.63
N THR A 253 16.38 7.14 -7.46
CA THR A 253 16.01 6.02 -6.57
C THR A 253 16.96 5.86 -5.38
N LEU A 254 17.85 6.80 -5.11
CA LEU A 254 18.74 6.80 -3.94
C LEU A 254 17.98 6.63 -2.61
N ASP A 255 16.77 7.18 -2.53
CA ASP A 255 15.91 7.00 -1.36
C ASP A 255 15.38 5.58 -1.18
N GLU A 256 15.54 4.70 -2.16
CA GLU A 256 15.17 3.28 -2.10
C GLU A 256 16.40 2.34 -1.96
N ALA A 257 17.60 2.90 -1.81
CA ALA A 257 18.82 2.13 -1.63
C ALA A 257 18.76 1.23 -0.37
N PRO A 258 19.37 0.03 -0.38
CA PRO A 258 19.33 -0.91 0.75
C PRO A 258 19.75 -0.28 2.07
N GLN A 259 20.75 0.61 2.06
CA GLN A 259 21.28 1.30 3.26
C GLN A 259 20.25 2.19 3.98
N ALA A 260 19.15 2.54 3.32
CA ALA A 260 18.08 3.35 3.91
C ALA A 260 17.12 2.52 4.80
N TYR A 261 17.27 1.19 4.84
CA TYR A 261 16.35 0.27 5.51
C TYR A 261 17.03 -0.48 6.66
N ARG A 262 16.21 -0.98 7.59
CA ARG A 262 16.68 -1.84 8.68
C ARG A 262 17.22 -3.15 8.15
N GLY A 263 18.20 -3.71 8.86
CA GLY A 263 18.77 -5.01 8.55
C GLY A 263 17.78 -6.15 8.82
N ILE A 264 17.98 -7.26 8.12
CA ILE A 264 17.10 -8.42 8.21
C ILE A 264 17.04 -9.03 9.60
N ASP A 265 18.18 -9.11 10.32
CA ASP A 265 18.26 -9.71 11.66
C ASP A 265 17.41 -8.94 12.68
N GLU A 266 17.41 -7.61 12.59
CA GLU A 266 16.56 -6.76 13.45
C GLU A 266 15.08 -7.05 13.24
N ILE A 267 14.67 -7.28 11.98
CA ILE A 267 13.28 -7.55 11.64
C ILE A 267 12.86 -8.95 12.08
N VAL A 268 13.73 -9.93 11.87
CA VAL A 268 13.51 -11.31 12.32
C VAL A 268 13.26 -11.35 13.83
N GLU A 269 14.12 -10.70 14.62
CA GLU A 269 13.98 -10.64 16.07
C GLU A 269 12.70 -9.88 16.50
N ALA A 270 12.42 -8.75 15.87
CA ALA A 270 11.28 -7.91 16.21
C ALA A 270 9.90 -8.54 15.86
N THR A 271 9.89 -9.55 14.99
CA THR A 271 8.65 -10.14 14.48
C THR A 271 8.35 -11.55 14.97
N LYS A 272 9.21 -12.11 15.81
CA LYS A 272 9.09 -13.49 16.32
C LYS A 272 7.74 -13.80 16.99
N ASP A 273 7.08 -12.81 17.57
CA ASP A 273 5.78 -12.99 18.23
C ASP A 273 4.59 -12.91 17.27
N THR A 274 4.79 -12.42 16.05
CA THR A 274 3.71 -12.16 15.09
C THR A 274 3.66 -13.14 13.93
N MET A 275 4.81 -13.68 13.53
CA MET A 275 4.92 -14.60 12.41
C MET A 275 6.01 -15.65 12.60
N GLU A 276 5.87 -16.76 11.88
CA GLU A 276 6.86 -17.80 11.72
C GLU A 276 7.49 -17.69 10.33
N ILE A 277 8.81 -17.59 10.27
CA ILE A 277 9.54 -17.43 9.01
C ILE A 277 9.68 -18.80 8.35
N ILE A 278 9.24 -18.91 7.10
CA ILE A 278 9.38 -20.09 6.26
C ILE A 278 10.71 -20.04 5.53
N GLU A 279 10.97 -18.92 4.84
CA GLU A 279 12.21 -18.72 4.09
C GLU A 279 12.47 -17.23 3.84
N ILE A 280 13.72 -16.91 3.51
CA ILE A 280 14.14 -15.60 3.05
C ILE A 280 14.51 -15.73 1.57
N VAL A 281 13.73 -15.09 0.71
CA VAL A 281 13.94 -15.15 -0.73
C VAL A 281 14.83 -14.01 -1.20
N LYS A 282 15.76 -14.32 -2.10
CA LYS A 282 16.78 -13.36 -2.59
C LYS A 282 16.39 -12.82 -3.97
N PRO A 283 16.44 -11.50 -4.20
CA PRO A 283 16.11 -10.94 -5.49
C PRO A 283 17.16 -11.30 -6.56
N ILE A 284 16.69 -11.85 -7.66
CA ILE A 284 17.45 -12.01 -8.90
C ILE A 284 17.27 -10.76 -9.77
N PHE A 285 16.04 -10.23 -9.75
CA PHE A 285 15.64 -9.07 -10.54
C PHE A 285 14.78 -8.14 -9.71
N ASN A 286 15.03 -6.82 -9.81
CA ASN A 286 14.20 -5.79 -9.19
C ASN A 286 13.91 -4.67 -10.18
N PHE A 287 12.64 -4.26 -10.26
CA PHE A 287 12.18 -3.12 -11.04
C PHE A 287 11.35 -2.19 -10.16
N LYS A 288 11.85 -0.98 -9.92
CA LYS A 288 11.14 0.07 -9.18
C LYS A 288 10.25 0.90 -10.12
N GLY A 289 9.10 1.28 -9.62
CA GLY A 289 8.23 2.21 -10.32
C GLY A 289 8.91 3.57 -10.50
N LEU A 290 8.85 4.12 -11.70
CA LEU A 290 9.35 5.47 -12.00
C LEU A 290 8.59 6.51 -11.15
N GLN A 291 9.29 7.55 -10.71
CA GLN A 291 8.67 8.70 -10.01
C GLN A 291 7.98 9.64 -11.00
#